data_f04491eed2cd2c166755962bd6a118cd
#
_entry.id   f04491eed2cd2c166755962bd6a118cd
#
_cell.length_a   1.000
_cell.length_b   1.000
_cell.length_c   1.000
_cell.angle_alpha   90.00
_cell.angle_beta   90.00
_cell.angle_gamma   90.00
#
_symmetry.space_group_name_H-M   'P 1'
#
loop_
_entity.id
_entity.type
_entity.pdbx_description
1 polymer ?
#
loop_
_entity_poly.entity_id
_entity_poly.type
_entity_poly.pdbx_seq_one_letter_code
_entity_poly.pdbx_strand_id
1 'polypeptide(L)'
;KLRTNVFVVEQNCPYPELDDKDTKQDVYHLLGYERLDDGQSEPELVAYARLLPPGVSYPQVSIGRVAVAESARGQKLGHALVAEALKGCEQAWPGQDIQIGAQVYLEAFYKSFGFTRQSEDYLEDGIPHVDMLLSKA
;
A
#
# COMPACT_ATOMS: atom_id res chain seq x y z
N LYS A 1 2.58 -6.91 -27.15
CA LYS A 1 3.62 -6.11 -26.51
C LYS A 1 3.71 -6.42 -25.04
N LEU A 2 4.92 -6.44 -24.53
CA LEU A 2 5.16 -6.66 -23.13
C LEU A 2 4.90 -5.38 -22.33
N ARG A 3 4.40 -5.56 -21.12
CA ARG A 3 4.22 -4.46 -20.19
C ARG A 3 5.17 -4.65 -19.02
N THR A 4 5.79 -3.58 -18.60
CA THR A 4 6.68 -3.61 -17.45
C THR A 4 6.12 -2.74 -16.34
N ASN A 5 6.29 -3.19 -15.10
CA ASN A 5 5.86 -2.44 -13.94
C ASN A 5 7.09 -1.94 -13.19
N VAL A 6 7.08 -0.67 -12.83
CA VAL A 6 8.15 -0.05 -12.06
C VAL A 6 7.54 0.56 -10.82
N PHE A 7 8.10 0.25 -9.66
CA PHE A 7 7.64 0.81 -8.40
C PHE A 7 8.69 1.76 -7.85
N VAL A 8 8.23 2.95 -7.47
CA VAL A 8 9.09 4.00 -6.93
C VAL A 8 8.57 4.40 -5.56
N VAL A 9 9.45 4.43 -4.56
CA VAL A 9 9.09 4.90 -3.22
C VAL A 9 9.61 6.32 -3.07
N GLU A 10 8.73 7.26 -2.77
CA GLU A 10 9.08 8.66 -2.60
C GLU A 10 8.74 9.13 -1.20
N GLN A 11 9.65 9.87 -0.59
CA GLN A 11 9.36 10.52 0.68
C GLN A 11 8.30 11.59 0.46
N ASN A 12 7.52 11.87 1.50
CA ASN A 12 6.38 12.76 1.43
C ASN A 12 6.69 14.09 0.75
N CYS A 13 5.81 14.45 -0.18
CA CYS A 13 5.74 15.80 -0.77
C CYS A 13 4.37 16.37 -0.40
N PRO A 14 4.31 17.51 0.28
CA PRO A 14 3.01 18.04 0.69
C PRO A 14 2.16 18.50 -0.49
N TYR A 15 0.88 18.14 -0.45
CA TYR A 15 -0.12 18.55 -1.43
C TYR A 15 -1.32 19.10 -0.68
N PRO A 16 -1.87 20.25 -1.10
CA PRO A 16 -2.96 20.89 -0.35
C PRO A 16 -4.23 20.05 -0.22
N GLU A 17 -4.51 19.18 -1.19
CA GLU A 17 -5.74 18.39 -1.21
C GLU A 17 -5.62 17.08 -0.43
N LEU A 18 -4.46 16.77 0.13
CA LEU A 18 -4.26 15.54 0.90
C LEU A 18 -4.59 15.78 2.38
N ASP A 19 -4.85 14.69 3.11
CA ASP A 19 -5.13 14.81 4.53
C ASP A 19 -3.85 15.13 5.32
N ASP A 20 -3.99 15.41 6.63
CA ASP A 20 -2.87 15.79 7.47
C ASP A 20 -1.78 14.74 7.53
N LYS A 21 -2.16 13.46 7.38
CA LYS A 21 -1.19 12.37 7.46
C LYS A 21 -0.22 12.39 6.29
N ASP A 22 -0.67 12.86 5.13
CA ASP A 22 0.18 12.91 3.94
C ASP A 22 1.24 14.00 4.01
N THR A 23 1.10 14.94 4.94
CA THR A 23 2.07 16.04 5.08
C THR A 23 3.03 15.86 6.24
N LYS A 24 2.93 14.75 6.99
CA LYS A 24 3.85 14.49 8.10
C LYS A 24 5.16 13.95 7.58
N GLN A 25 6.24 14.21 8.33
CA GLN A 25 7.55 13.66 7.99
C GLN A 25 7.51 12.14 8.05
N ASP A 26 8.37 11.52 7.25
CA ASP A 26 8.55 10.08 7.18
C ASP A 26 7.36 9.33 6.61
N VAL A 27 6.44 10.03 5.97
CA VAL A 27 5.40 9.40 5.16
C VAL A 27 5.95 9.17 3.77
N TYR A 28 5.79 7.96 3.27
CA TYR A 28 6.29 7.59 1.95
C TYR A 28 5.13 7.23 1.04
N HIS A 29 5.30 7.51 -0.23
CA HIS A 29 4.33 7.17 -1.25
C HIS A 29 4.96 6.17 -2.21
N LEU A 30 4.30 5.03 -2.37
CA LEU A 30 4.74 4.01 -3.32
C LEU A 30 3.92 4.17 -4.58
N LEU A 31 4.60 4.46 -5.68
CA LEU A 31 3.97 4.72 -6.97
C LEU A 31 4.30 3.58 -7.92
N GLY A 32 3.28 2.97 -8.51
CA GLY A 32 3.47 1.90 -9.47
C GLY A 32 3.13 2.39 -10.87
N TYR A 33 4.08 2.29 -11.77
CA TYR A 33 3.92 2.70 -13.16
C TYR A 33 3.98 1.49 -14.09
N GLU A 34 3.19 1.57 -15.14
CA GLU A 34 3.18 0.56 -16.18
C GLU A 34 3.42 1.23 -17.52
N ARG A 35 4.23 0.62 -18.35
CA ARG A 35 4.39 1.09 -19.73
C ARG A 35 4.61 -0.08 -20.67
N LEU A 36 4.28 0.16 -21.93
CA LEU A 36 4.54 -0.83 -22.96
C LEU A 36 6.04 -0.84 -23.30
N ASP A 37 6.53 -2.02 -23.62
CA ASP A 37 7.93 -2.22 -23.98
C ASP A 37 8.12 -1.89 -25.47
N ASP A 38 7.78 -0.68 -25.86
CA ASP A 38 7.89 -0.20 -27.23
C ASP A 38 8.86 0.98 -27.36
N GLY A 39 9.41 1.43 -26.22
CA GLY A 39 10.37 2.52 -26.20
C GLY A 39 9.78 3.89 -26.48
N GLN A 40 8.47 3.98 -26.68
CA GLN A 40 7.81 5.25 -27.04
C GLN A 40 6.68 5.63 -26.10
N SER A 41 6.05 4.67 -25.43
CA SER A 41 4.95 4.96 -24.54
C SER A 41 5.45 5.60 -23.24
N GLU A 42 4.71 6.58 -22.76
CA GLU A 42 5.01 7.17 -21.46
C GLU A 42 4.48 6.27 -20.35
N PRO A 43 5.18 6.20 -19.21
CA PRO A 43 4.69 5.45 -18.07
C PRO A 43 3.35 5.98 -17.59
N GLU A 44 2.45 5.08 -17.22
CA GLU A 44 1.14 5.43 -16.69
C GLU A 44 1.07 4.99 -15.23
N LEU A 45 0.63 5.88 -14.34
CA LEU A 45 0.46 5.55 -12.94
C LEU A 45 -0.73 4.61 -12.79
N VAL A 46 -0.49 3.39 -12.34
CA VAL A 46 -1.53 2.36 -12.23
C VAL A 46 -1.70 1.81 -10.83
N ALA A 47 -0.81 2.16 -9.90
CA ALA A 47 -0.89 1.63 -8.54
C ALA A 47 -0.33 2.64 -7.55
N TYR A 48 -0.89 2.63 -6.34
CA TYR A 48 -0.48 3.56 -5.30
C TYR A 48 -0.69 2.96 -3.92
N ALA A 49 0.25 3.21 -3.02
CA ALA A 49 0.10 2.88 -1.61
C ALA A 49 0.83 3.92 -0.77
N ARG A 50 0.34 4.15 0.45
CA ARG A 50 0.93 5.10 1.39
C ARG A 50 1.52 4.33 2.56
N LEU A 51 2.80 4.63 2.87
CA LEU A 51 3.53 3.98 3.96
C LEU A 51 3.67 4.97 5.10
N LEU A 52 3.16 4.61 6.28
CA LEU A 52 3.09 5.51 7.43
C LEU A 52 3.97 5.00 8.57
N PRO A 53 4.72 5.92 9.22
CA PRO A 53 5.53 5.52 10.36
C PRO A 53 4.68 5.16 11.57
N PRO A 54 5.28 4.51 12.59
CA PRO A 54 4.55 4.23 13.83
C PRO A 54 3.99 5.50 14.43
N GLY A 55 2.77 5.42 14.95
CA GLY A 55 2.14 6.52 15.69
C GLY A 55 1.34 7.49 14.86
N VAL A 56 1.23 7.30 13.53
CA VAL A 56 0.42 8.20 12.70
C VAL A 56 -1.02 7.69 12.61
N SER A 57 -1.23 6.48 12.07
CA SER A 57 -2.57 5.87 12.02
C SER A 57 -2.76 4.84 13.12
N TYR A 58 -1.72 4.10 13.42
CA TYR A 58 -1.70 3.07 14.44
C TYR A 58 -0.40 3.19 15.21
N PRO A 59 -0.30 2.55 16.39
CA PRO A 59 0.99 2.49 17.09
C PRO A 59 2.09 1.84 16.24
N GLN A 60 1.71 0.96 15.31
CA GLN A 60 2.64 0.29 14.42
C GLN A 60 2.79 1.04 13.09
N VAL A 61 3.76 0.60 12.28
CA VAL A 61 3.85 1.01 10.88
C VAL A 61 2.55 0.62 10.17
N SER A 62 2.11 1.42 9.22
CA SER A 62 0.88 1.13 8.51
C SER A 62 1.04 1.33 7.00
N ILE A 63 0.25 0.59 6.24
CA ILE A 63 0.11 0.78 4.80
C ILE A 63 -1.33 1.16 4.56
N GLY A 64 -1.55 2.26 3.87
CA GLY A 64 -2.90 2.74 3.59
C GLY A 64 -3.06 3.19 2.15
N ARG A 65 -4.30 3.51 1.81
CA ARG A 65 -4.68 4.01 0.48
C ARG A 65 -4.17 3.14 -0.66
N VAL A 66 -4.18 1.81 -0.45
CA VAL A 66 -3.77 0.87 -1.48
C VAL A 66 -4.79 0.93 -2.62
N ALA A 67 -4.31 1.25 -3.82
CA ALA A 67 -5.18 1.39 -4.98
C ALA A 67 -4.49 0.90 -6.24
N VAL A 68 -5.25 0.22 -7.09
CA VAL A 68 -4.77 -0.26 -8.38
C VAL A 68 -5.79 0.19 -9.43
N ALA A 69 -5.31 0.80 -10.51
CA ALA A 69 -6.17 1.24 -11.59
C ALA A 69 -6.95 0.07 -12.19
N GLU A 70 -8.20 0.33 -12.55
CA GLU A 70 -9.07 -0.73 -13.09
C GLU A 70 -8.45 -1.41 -14.30
N SER A 71 -7.82 -0.63 -15.17
CA SER A 71 -7.18 -1.17 -16.37
C SER A 71 -6.03 -2.13 -16.08
N ALA A 72 -5.45 -2.06 -14.88
CA ALA A 72 -4.32 -2.90 -14.49
C ALA A 72 -4.71 -4.05 -13.58
N ARG A 73 -5.97 -4.11 -13.13
CA ARG A 73 -6.45 -5.19 -12.27
C ARG A 73 -6.44 -6.51 -13.04
N GLY A 74 -6.23 -7.60 -12.34
CA GLY A 74 -6.18 -8.91 -12.97
C GLY A 74 -4.81 -9.32 -13.48
N GLN A 75 -3.83 -8.45 -13.39
CA GLN A 75 -2.45 -8.73 -13.79
C GLN A 75 -1.55 -9.02 -12.59
N LYS A 76 -2.15 -9.39 -11.45
CA LYS A 76 -1.45 -9.60 -10.20
C LYS A 76 -0.70 -8.36 -9.72
N LEU A 77 -1.09 -7.20 -10.22
CA LEU A 77 -0.43 -5.95 -9.85
C LEU A 77 -0.68 -5.61 -8.38
N GLY A 78 -1.86 -5.94 -7.86
CA GLY A 78 -2.14 -5.75 -6.44
C GLY A 78 -1.19 -6.52 -5.55
N HIS A 79 -0.87 -7.76 -5.93
CA HIS A 79 0.11 -8.56 -5.19
C HIS A 79 1.49 -7.91 -5.24
N ALA A 80 1.92 -7.48 -6.42
CA ALA A 80 3.22 -6.82 -6.57
C ALA A 80 3.27 -5.50 -5.79
N LEU A 81 2.17 -4.74 -5.78
CA LEU A 81 2.10 -3.49 -5.04
C LEU A 81 2.28 -3.72 -3.54
N VAL A 82 1.57 -4.69 -2.95
CA VAL A 82 1.70 -4.96 -1.53
C VAL A 82 3.09 -5.51 -1.21
N ALA A 83 3.64 -6.38 -2.07
CA ALA A 83 4.99 -6.89 -1.86
C ALA A 83 6.02 -5.77 -1.82
N GLU A 84 5.90 -4.79 -2.73
CA GLU A 84 6.81 -3.65 -2.76
C GLU A 84 6.57 -2.71 -1.58
N ALA A 85 5.32 -2.58 -1.13
CA ALA A 85 5.01 -1.79 0.06
C ALA A 85 5.67 -2.38 1.30
N LEU A 86 5.65 -3.71 1.43
CA LEU A 86 6.30 -4.37 2.56
C LEU A 86 7.81 -4.16 2.53
N LYS A 87 8.42 -4.21 1.34
CA LYS A 87 9.85 -3.91 1.20
C LYS A 87 10.16 -2.47 1.61
N GLY A 88 9.32 -1.53 1.18
CA GLY A 88 9.51 -0.13 1.55
C GLY A 88 9.42 0.09 3.05
N CYS A 89 8.47 -0.56 3.71
CA CYS A 89 8.35 -0.47 5.16
C CYS A 89 9.57 -1.06 5.86
N GLU A 90 10.09 -2.18 5.37
CA GLU A 90 11.27 -2.79 5.97
C GLU A 90 12.51 -1.91 5.79
N GLN A 91 12.62 -1.22 4.66
CA GLN A 91 13.74 -0.32 4.41
C GLN A 91 13.65 0.94 5.27
N ALA A 92 12.46 1.49 5.41
CA ALA A 92 12.25 2.73 6.18
C ALA A 92 12.24 2.48 7.68
N TRP A 93 11.63 1.38 8.12
CA TRP A 93 11.44 1.08 9.55
C TRP A 93 11.73 -0.41 9.80
N PRO A 94 13.00 -0.80 9.81
CA PRO A 94 13.37 -2.23 9.91
C PRO A 94 12.83 -2.88 11.17
N GLY A 95 12.31 -4.11 11.03
CA GLY A 95 11.91 -4.91 12.16
C GLY A 95 10.61 -4.51 12.84
N GLN A 96 9.87 -3.55 12.28
CA GLN A 96 8.62 -3.07 12.87
C GLN A 96 7.42 -3.88 12.38
N ASP A 97 6.49 -4.15 13.30
CA ASP A 97 5.20 -4.75 12.92
C ASP A 97 4.43 -3.77 12.04
N ILE A 98 3.57 -4.32 11.18
CA ILE A 98 2.78 -3.52 10.23
C ILE A 98 1.31 -3.81 10.46
N GLN A 99 0.51 -2.77 10.67
CA GLN A 99 -0.93 -2.90 10.84
C GLN A 99 -1.66 -2.21 9.70
N ILE A 100 -2.73 -2.83 9.23
CA ILE A 100 -3.57 -2.29 8.16
C ILE A 100 -5.03 -2.39 8.55
N GLY A 101 -5.85 -1.49 7.96
CA GLY A 101 -7.30 -1.64 7.97
C GLY A 101 -7.72 -2.15 6.61
N ALA A 102 -8.08 -3.42 6.52
CA ALA A 102 -8.38 -4.06 5.25
C ALA A 102 -9.88 -4.25 5.06
N GLN A 103 -10.34 -4.11 3.82
CA GLN A 103 -11.72 -4.51 3.52
C GLN A 103 -11.84 -6.02 3.73
N VAL A 104 -12.95 -6.44 4.35
CA VAL A 104 -13.12 -7.84 4.76
C VAL A 104 -12.96 -8.81 3.59
N TYR A 105 -13.46 -8.44 2.40
CA TYR A 105 -13.36 -9.36 1.27
C TYR A 105 -11.91 -9.55 0.79
N LEU A 106 -10.96 -8.74 1.25
CA LEU A 106 -9.55 -8.88 0.93
C LEU A 106 -8.77 -9.58 2.05
N GLU A 107 -9.45 -10.07 3.07
CA GLU A 107 -8.78 -10.68 4.21
C GLU A 107 -7.87 -11.84 3.79
N ALA A 108 -8.35 -12.73 2.93
CA ALA A 108 -7.56 -13.87 2.47
C ALA A 108 -6.33 -13.40 1.67
N PHE A 109 -6.50 -12.34 0.88
CA PHE A 109 -5.40 -11.76 0.12
C PHE A 109 -4.28 -11.30 1.04
N TYR A 110 -4.62 -10.55 2.10
CA TYR A 110 -3.61 -10.08 3.04
C TYR A 110 -3.04 -11.20 3.90
N LYS A 111 -3.83 -12.23 4.21
CA LYS A 111 -3.31 -13.40 4.92
C LYS A 111 -2.20 -14.08 4.12
N SER A 112 -2.26 -14.04 2.80
CA SER A 112 -1.23 -14.66 1.97
C SER A 112 0.15 -13.98 2.14
N PHE A 113 0.18 -12.77 2.69
CA PHE A 113 1.43 -12.07 3.01
C PHE A 113 1.87 -12.26 4.46
N GLY A 114 1.08 -12.98 5.26
CA GLY A 114 1.41 -13.23 6.66
C GLY A 114 0.63 -12.38 7.64
N PHE A 115 -0.28 -11.54 7.17
CA PHE A 115 -1.13 -10.76 8.07
C PHE A 115 -2.14 -11.66 8.78
N THR A 116 -2.47 -11.31 10.03
CA THR A 116 -3.48 -12.01 10.81
C THR A 116 -4.51 -11.01 11.30
N ARG A 117 -5.76 -11.47 11.42
CA ARG A 117 -6.86 -10.64 11.90
C ARG A 117 -6.63 -10.26 13.35
N GLN A 118 -6.85 -8.98 13.69
CA GLN A 118 -6.67 -8.44 15.03
C GLN A 118 -7.94 -7.84 15.61
N SER A 119 -9.02 -7.76 14.85
CA SER A 119 -10.26 -7.14 15.33
C SER A 119 -11.47 -7.88 14.78
N GLU A 120 -12.64 -7.52 15.32
CA GLU A 120 -13.90 -7.89 14.68
C GLU A 120 -14.14 -6.99 13.48
N ASP A 121 -15.09 -7.38 12.63
CA ASP A 121 -15.48 -6.54 11.51
C ASP A 121 -16.03 -5.22 12.01
N TYR A 122 -15.71 -4.13 11.31
CA TYR A 122 -16.29 -2.82 11.58
C TYR A 122 -16.60 -2.14 10.25
N LEU A 123 -17.43 -1.10 10.30
CA LEU A 123 -17.79 -0.37 9.10
C LEU A 123 -16.95 0.89 8.99
N GLU A 124 -16.39 1.11 7.79
CA GLU A 124 -15.71 2.34 7.45
C GLU A 124 -16.29 2.80 6.12
N ASP A 125 -16.91 3.97 6.12
CA ASP A 125 -17.64 4.49 4.97
C ASP A 125 -18.68 3.48 4.44
N GLY A 126 -19.31 2.74 5.37
CA GLY A 126 -20.34 1.76 5.03
C GLY A 126 -19.82 0.45 4.48
N ILE A 127 -18.51 0.27 4.42
CA ILE A 127 -17.88 -0.94 3.88
C ILE A 127 -17.26 -1.76 5.03
N PRO A 128 -17.53 -3.08 5.10
CA PRO A 128 -16.93 -3.89 6.17
C PRO A 128 -15.41 -3.94 6.06
N HIS A 129 -14.76 -3.65 7.18
CA HIS A 129 -13.31 -3.67 7.32
C HIS A 129 -12.90 -4.52 8.51
N VAL A 130 -11.63 -4.87 8.57
CA VAL A 130 -11.03 -5.60 9.69
C VAL A 130 -9.58 -5.14 9.83
N ASP A 131 -9.13 -4.98 11.08
CA ASP A 131 -7.72 -4.68 11.32
C ASP A 131 -6.90 -5.95 11.22
N MET A 132 -5.74 -5.85 10.59
CA MET A 132 -4.83 -6.99 10.40
C MET A 132 -3.41 -6.57 10.73
N LEU A 133 -2.63 -7.51 11.26
CA LEU A 133 -1.27 -7.25 11.71
C LEU A 133 -0.31 -8.25 11.09
N LEU A 134 0.83 -7.73 10.59
CA LEU A 134 1.97 -8.55 10.21
C LEU A 134 3.03 -8.39 11.29
N SER A 135 3.25 -9.45 12.03
CA SER A 135 4.23 -9.44 13.11
C SER A 135 5.61 -9.77 12.60
N LYS A 136 6.60 -8.98 13.00
CA LYS A 136 8.00 -9.19 12.63
C LYS A 136 8.79 -9.88 13.75
N ALA A 137 8.16 -10.11 14.87
CA ALA A 137 8.82 -10.78 16.00
C ALA A 137 8.97 -12.26 15.78
#